data_7cbcab153db54f5c4434709f58ff8759
#
_entry.id   7cbcab153db54f5c4434709f58ff8759
#
_cell.length_a   1.000
_cell.length_b   1.000
_cell.length_c   1.000
_cell.angle_alpha   90.00
_cell.angle_beta   90.00
_cell.angle_gamma   90.00
#
_symmetry.space_group_name_H-M   'P 1'
#
loop_
_entity.id
_entity.type
_entity.pdbx_description
1 polymer ?
#
loop_
_entity_poly.entity_id
_entity_poly.type
_entity_poly.pdbx_seq_one_letter_code
_entity_poly.pdbx_strand_id
1 'polypeptide(L)'
;MTVWRPTQSILVKVIGLAMHKGKLLAAEIYSDSGDVKGVRPLGGRVEFGETRETALRREFQEELGTDIEITSSWRMFENLYQHEGEAGHEYILCVSVGLLETQLYTQERLVFSEDSGAEAIARWYSVKECKRGDIPLFPDGLVDIL
;
A
#
# COMPACT_ATOMS: atom_id res chain seq x y z
N MET A 1 16.02 -5.90 -14.15
CA MET A 1 14.82 -5.79 -13.30
C MET A 1 15.01 -6.59 -12.02
N THR A 2 14.72 -6.00 -10.89
CA THR A 2 14.84 -6.71 -9.61
C THR A 2 13.63 -7.62 -9.44
N VAL A 3 13.88 -8.91 -9.20
CA VAL A 3 12.84 -9.89 -8.93
C VAL A 3 12.63 -9.95 -7.43
N TRP A 4 11.45 -9.52 -6.99
CA TRP A 4 11.12 -9.54 -5.58
C TRP A 4 10.36 -10.83 -5.23
N ARG A 5 10.72 -11.39 -4.07
CA ARG A 5 10.00 -12.53 -3.48
C ARG A 5 9.76 -12.30 -2.00
N PRO A 6 8.64 -12.80 -1.47
CA PRO A 6 8.41 -12.72 -0.03
C PRO A 6 9.41 -13.58 0.73
N THR A 7 9.80 -13.12 1.91
CA THR A 7 10.66 -13.89 2.81
C THR A 7 9.84 -14.97 3.53
N GLN A 8 10.51 -16.03 3.99
CA GLN A 8 9.87 -17.07 4.80
C GLN A 8 9.80 -16.62 6.27
N SER A 9 9.07 -15.55 6.51
CA SER A 9 8.86 -14.99 7.84
C SER A 9 7.51 -14.30 7.88
N ILE A 10 6.98 -14.12 9.09
CA ILE A 10 5.72 -13.40 9.29
C ILE A 10 6.06 -11.93 9.49
N LEU A 11 5.60 -11.09 8.58
CA LEU A 11 5.83 -9.66 8.64
C LEU A 11 4.62 -8.93 9.21
N VAL A 12 4.88 -7.84 9.93
CA VAL A 12 3.82 -6.92 10.34
C VAL A 12 3.98 -5.68 9.48
N LYS A 13 2.90 -5.32 8.77
CA LYS A 13 2.87 -4.16 7.88
C LYS A 13 1.78 -3.18 8.29
N VAL A 14 1.97 -1.92 7.89
CA VAL A 14 0.96 -0.87 8.02
C VAL A 14 0.64 -0.34 6.63
N ILE A 15 -0.62 -0.07 6.38
CA ILE A 15 -1.06 0.62 5.16
C ILE A 15 -2.00 1.76 5.52
N GLY A 16 -1.91 2.85 4.76
CA GLY A 16 -2.77 4.01 4.90
C GLY A 16 -3.68 4.16 3.68
N LEU A 17 -4.97 4.30 3.93
CA LEU A 17 -5.97 4.49 2.89
C LEU A 17 -6.19 5.98 2.69
N ALA A 18 -5.55 6.56 1.67
CA ALA A 18 -5.77 7.94 1.27
C ALA A 18 -6.82 7.93 0.16
N MET A 19 -7.96 8.55 0.43
CA MET A 19 -9.10 8.59 -0.48
C MET A 19 -9.36 10.00 -0.95
N HIS A 20 -9.72 10.17 -2.22
CA HIS A 20 -10.09 11.47 -2.78
C HIS A 20 -11.06 11.27 -3.95
N LYS A 21 -12.23 11.86 -3.84
CA LYS A 21 -13.25 11.85 -4.91
C LYS A 21 -13.53 10.43 -5.45
N GLY A 22 -13.69 9.47 -4.55
CA GLY A 22 -13.98 8.08 -4.90
C GLY A 22 -12.79 7.29 -5.41
N LYS A 23 -11.57 7.82 -5.27
CA LYS A 23 -10.34 7.15 -5.68
C LYS A 23 -9.43 6.88 -4.48
N LEU A 24 -8.72 5.78 -4.55
CA LEU A 24 -7.75 5.34 -3.55
C LEU A 24 -6.34 5.49 -4.11
N LEU A 25 -5.44 6.05 -3.31
CA LEU A 25 -4.03 6.10 -3.67
C LEU A 25 -3.40 4.73 -3.46
N ALA A 26 -2.85 4.15 -4.51
CA ALA A 26 -2.26 2.82 -4.46
C ALA A 26 -1.07 2.70 -5.41
N ALA A 27 -0.15 1.82 -5.06
CA ALA A 27 1.05 1.54 -5.83
C ALA A 27 0.87 0.28 -6.67
N GLU A 28 1.45 0.29 -7.88
CA GLU A 28 1.41 -0.83 -8.79
C GLU A 28 2.27 -2.00 -8.27
N ILE A 29 1.76 -3.22 -8.45
CA ILE A 29 2.47 -4.47 -8.16
C ILE A 29 2.73 -5.15 -9.49
N TYR A 30 3.98 -5.57 -9.72
CA TYR A 30 4.38 -6.13 -11.00
C TYR A 30 4.66 -7.64 -10.92
N SER A 31 4.36 -8.34 -12.01
CA SER A 31 4.87 -9.68 -12.25
C SER A 31 6.35 -9.62 -12.64
N ASP A 32 7.01 -10.78 -12.70
CA ASP A 32 8.41 -10.86 -13.13
C ASP A 32 8.61 -10.36 -14.58
N SER A 33 7.56 -10.45 -15.41
CA SER A 33 7.59 -9.97 -16.78
C SER A 33 7.39 -8.46 -16.91
N GLY A 34 7.10 -7.77 -15.79
CA GLY A 34 6.88 -6.32 -15.78
C GLY A 34 5.43 -5.90 -15.96
N ASP A 35 4.51 -6.86 -16.07
CA ASP A 35 3.07 -6.55 -16.16
C ASP A 35 2.51 -6.18 -14.79
N VAL A 36 1.55 -5.27 -14.77
CA VAL A 36 0.87 -4.88 -13.53
C VAL A 36 -0.10 -5.99 -13.12
N LYS A 37 0.14 -6.60 -11.96
CA LYS A 37 -0.73 -7.64 -11.39
C LYS A 37 -1.92 -7.06 -10.65
N GLY A 38 -1.77 -5.89 -10.11
CA GLY A 38 -2.74 -5.22 -9.31
C GLY A 38 -2.11 -4.06 -8.57
N VAL A 39 -2.79 -3.57 -7.56
CA VAL A 39 -2.34 -2.40 -6.79
C VAL A 39 -2.51 -2.65 -5.29
N ARG A 40 -1.75 -1.92 -4.49
CA ARG A 40 -1.85 -1.94 -3.03
C ARG A 40 -1.74 -0.53 -2.47
N PRO A 41 -2.41 -0.22 -1.37
CA PRO A 41 -2.21 1.07 -0.69
C PRO A 41 -0.76 1.22 -0.24
N LEU A 42 -0.35 2.46 -0.01
CA LEU A 42 0.99 2.77 0.45
C LEU A 42 1.16 2.45 1.93
N GLY A 43 2.38 2.13 2.30
CA GLY A 43 2.77 1.75 3.65
C GLY A 43 4.01 0.90 3.61
N GLY A 44 4.25 0.14 4.65
CA GLY A 44 5.43 -0.70 4.73
C GLY A 44 5.51 -1.47 6.02
N ARG A 45 6.70 -1.94 6.35
CA ARG A 45 6.93 -2.79 7.52
C ARG A 45 6.96 -1.97 8.81
N VAL A 46 6.36 -2.54 9.85
CA VAL A 46 6.60 -2.06 11.21
C VAL A 46 7.96 -2.60 11.66
N GLU A 47 8.85 -1.72 12.04
CA GLU A 47 10.18 -2.11 12.51
C GLU A 47 10.17 -2.27 14.02
N PHE A 48 11.10 -3.09 14.52
CA PHE A 48 11.21 -3.35 15.95
C PHE A 48 11.33 -2.03 16.72
N GLY A 49 10.47 -1.85 17.72
CA GLY A 49 10.45 -0.64 18.54
C GLY A 49 9.52 0.46 18.04
N GLU A 50 8.90 0.28 16.86
CA GLU A 50 7.93 1.25 16.35
C GLU A 50 6.49 0.84 16.71
N THR A 51 5.65 1.85 17.01
CA THR A 51 4.21 1.64 16.99
C THR A 51 3.72 1.64 15.55
N ARG A 52 2.52 1.12 15.32
CA ARG A 52 1.90 1.15 13.98
C ARG A 52 1.77 2.58 13.45
N GLU A 53 1.42 3.53 14.31
CA GLU A 53 1.30 4.93 13.90
C GLU A 53 2.64 5.52 13.50
N THR A 54 3.68 5.29 14.30
CA THR A 54 5.03 5.76 13.98
C THR A 54 5.53 5.18 12.66
N ALA A 55 5.31 3.88 12.45
CA ALA A 55 5.69 3.22 11.22
C ALA A 55 4.98 3.81 10.00
N LEU A 56 3.67 4.04 10.11
CA LEU A 56 2.90 4.58 8.99
C LEU A 56 3.33 6.01 8.65
N ARG A 57 3.55 6.85 9.66
CA ARG A 57 4.03 8.22 9.44
C ARG A 57 5.40 8.23 8.77
N ARG A 58 6.29 7.35 9.22
CA ARG A 58 7.63 7.22 8.62
C ARG A 58 7.53 6.80 7.15
N GLU A 59 6.73 5.81 6.84
CA GLU A 59 6.57 5.31 5.47
C GLU A 59 6.04 6.39 4.53
N PHE A 60 5.02 7.13 4.93
CA PHE A 60 4.48 8.21 4.09
C PHE A 60 5.48 9.36 3.93
N GLN A 61 6.28 9.65 4.95
CA GLN A 61 7.32 10.66 4.85
C GLN A 61 8.42 10.22 3.89
N GLU A 62 8.86 8.96 3.97
CA GLU A 62 9.91 8.42 3.10
C GLU A 62 9.44 8.34 1.65
N GLU A 63 8.22 7.87 1.42
CA GLU A 63 7.72 7.61 0.07
C GLU A 63 7.20 8.87 -0.62
N LEU A 64 6.43 9.70 0.08
CA LEU A 64 5.73 10.84 -0.51
C LEU A 64 6.15 12.20 0.03
N GLY A 65 6.99 12.24 1.06
CA GLY A 65 7.41 13.50 1.68
C GLY A 65 6.27 14.23 2.37
N THR A 66 5.26 13.53 2.85
CA THR A 66 4.10 14.14 3.51
C THR A 66 3.90 13.57 4.91
N ASP A 67 3.42 14.41 5.81
CA ASP A 67 2.82 13.94 7.04
C ASP A 67 1.36 13.55 6.76
N ILE A 68 0.75 12.85 7.69
CA ILE A 68 -0.62 12.32 7.54
C ILE A 68 -1.43 12.63 8.79
N GLU A 69 -2.75 12.68 8.58
CA GLU A 69 -3.73 12.72 9.66
C GLU A 69 -4.47 11.37 9.66
N ILE A 70 -4.55 10.72 10.82
CA ILE A 70 -5.29 9.46 10.96
C ILE A 70 -6.75 9.80 11.17
N THR A 71 -7.63 9.26 10.29
CA THR A 71 -9.03 9.67 10.23
C THR A 71 -10.02 8.56 10.54
N SER A 72 -9.55 7.36 10.87
CA SER A 72 -10.42 6.23 11.23
C SER A 72 -9.82 5.40 12.36
N SER A 73 -10.56 4.40 12.81
CA SER A 73 -10.00 3.35 13.66
C SER A 73 -9.18 2.38 12.82
N TRP A 74 -8.30 1.63 13.49
CA TRP A 74 -7.43 0.64 12.85
C TRP A 74 -8.18 -0.66 12.61
N ARG A 75 -7.86 -1.32 11.49
CA ARG A 75 -8.30 -2.67 11.18
C ARG A 75 -7.09 -3.54 10.92
N MET A 76 -7.24 -4.85 11.06
CA MET A 76 -6.17 -5.81 10.80
C MET A 76 -6.61 -6.85 9.80
N PHE A 77 -5.71 -7.17 8.86
CA PHE A 77 -5.89 -8.24 7.90
C PHE A 77 -4.80 -9.29 8.14
N GLU A 78 -5.21 -10.54 8.23
CA GLU A 78 -4.30 -11.66 8.20
C GLU A 78 -4.15 -12.05 6.73
N ASN A 79 -2.95 -11.93 6.19
CA ASN A 79 -2.73 -12.07 4.74
C ASN A 79 -1.71 -13.16 4.44
N LEU A 80 -2.22 -14.31 3.98
CA LEU A 80 -1.40 -15.36 3.40
C LEU A 80 -1.61 -15.30 1.90
N TYR A 81 -0.53 -15.12 1.15
CA TYR A 81 -0.63 -14.90 -0.28
C TYR A 81 0.49 -15.62 -1.02
N GLN A 82 0.40 -15.65 -2.33
CA GLN A 82 1.46 -16.13 -3.19
C GLN A 82 1.84 -15.04 -4.18
N HIS A 83 3.15 -14.91 -4.38
CA HIS A 83 3.69 -14.04 -5.40
C HIS A 83 4.69 -14.82 -6.22
N GLU A 84 4.38 -15.00 -7.50
CA GLU A 84 5.21 -15.76 -8.44
C GLU A 84 5.62 -17.13 -7.87
N GLY A 85 4.64 -17.82 -7.25
CA GLY A 85 4.83 -19.17 -6.72
C GLY A 85 5.40 -19.25 -5.31
N GLU A 86 5.82 -18.14 -4.72
CA GLU A 86 6.38 -18.10 -3.37
C GLU A 86 5.34 -17.60 -2.36
N ALA A 87 5.25 -18.29 -1.23
CA ALA A 87 4.31 -17.94 -0.17
C ALA A 87 4.78 -16.73 0.62
N GLY A 88 3.85 -15.82 0.89
CA GLY A 88 4.06 -14.70 1.80
C GLY A 88 3.07 -14.76 2.96
N HIS A 89 3.49 -14.26 4.13
CA HIS A 89 2.66 -14.26 5.32
C HIS A 89 2.85 -12.92 6.05
N GLU A 90 1.77 -12.17 6.19
CA GLU A 90 1.84 -10.87 6.85
C GLU A 90 0.56 -10.54 7.60
N TYR A 91 0.71 -9.78 8.69
CA TYR A 91 -0.39 -9.14 9.37
C TYR A 91 -0.36 -7.66 9.00
N ILE A 92 -1.46 -7.17 8.44
CA ILE A 92 -1.54 -5.81 7.91
C ILE A 92 -2.45 -4.98 8.79
N LEU A 93 -1.90 -3.92 9.37
CA LEU A 93 -2.67 -2.94 10.13
C LEU A 93 -3.04 -1.80 9.18
N CYS A 94 -4.32 -1.53 9.08
CA CYS A 94 -4.88 -0.63 8.08
C CYS A 94 -5.67 0.49 8.74
N VAL A 95 -5.49 1.71 8.25
CA VAL A 95 -6.20 2.89 8.76
C VAL A 95 -6.37 3.91 7.63
N SER A 96 -7.46 4.68 7.70
CA SER A 96 -7.66 5.79 6.76
C SER A 96 -6.81 6.98 7.16
N VAL A 97 -6.28 7.68 6.16
CA VAL A 97 -5.42 8.85 6.37
C VAL A 97 -5.79 10.00 5.44
N GLY A 98 -5.54 11.22 5.92
CA GLY A 98 -5.51 12.42 5.09
C GLY A 98 -4.07 12.83 4.87
N LEU A 99 -3.75 13.31 3.66
CA LEU A 99 -2.42 13.78 3.31
C LEU A 99 -2.32 15.28 3.60
N LEU A 100 -1.30 15.70 4.38
CA LEU A 100 -1.13 17.12 4.70
C LEU A 100 -0.56 17.91 3.52
N GLU A 101 0.25 17.28 2.67
CA GLU A 101 0.70 17.87 1.40
C GLU A 101 -0.41 17.75 0.37
N THR A 102 -1.27 18.75 0.31
CA THR A 102 -2.53 18.70 -0.45
C THR A 102 -2.33 18.63 -1.96
N GLN A 103 -1.20 19.07 -2.50
CA GLN A 103 -0.92 18.96 -3.92
C GLN A 103 -0.84 17.51 -4.40
N LEU A 104 -0.58 16.56 -3.49
CA LEU A 104 -0.57 15.14 -3.84
C LEU A 104 -1.92 14.64 -4.35
N TYR A 105 -3.00 15.27 -3.90
CA TYR A 105 -4.35 14.91 -4.34
C TYR A 105 -4.62 15.21 -5.82
N THR A 106 -3.83 16.09 -6.43
CA THR A 106 -4.01 16.49 -7.82
C THR A 106 -2.98 15.90 -8.77
N GLN A 107 -1.99 15.17 -8.24
CA GLN A 107 -0.98 14.52 -9.06
C GLN A 107 -1.49 13.17 -9.54
N GLU A 108 -1.46 12.92 -10.84
CA GLU A 108 -1.96 11.67 -11.42
C GLU A 108 -1.00 10.51 -11.21
N ARG A 109 0.29 10.80 -11.12
CA ARG A 109 1.34 9.80 -11.04
C ARG A 109 2.41 10.24 -10.06
N LEU A 110 2.68 9.39 -9.09
CA LEU A 110 3.67 9.63 -8.04
C LEU A 110 4.74 8.55 -8.16
N VAL A 111 6.00 8.97 -8.30
CA VAL A 111 7.13 8.04 -8.37
C VAL A 111 7.90 8.16 -7.07
N PHE A 112 8.21 7.03 -6.46
CA PHE A 112 8.95 7.01 -5.21
C PHE A 112 9.88 5.81 -5.17
N SER A 113 10.84 5.81 -4.23
CA SER A 113 11.75 4.71 -4.02
C SER A 113 11.30 3.87 -2.84
N GLU A 114 11.29 2.55 -3.02
CA GLU A 114 11.05 1.60 -1.95
C GLU A 114 12.35 1.33 -1.17
N ASP A 115 12.24 0.66 -0.01
CA ASP A 115 13.39 0.34 0.82
C ASP A 115 14.45 -0.48 0.07
N SER A 116 14.03 -1.27 -0.91
CA SER A 116 14.94 -2.05 -1.76
C SER A 116 15.72 -1.19 -2.76
N GLY A 117 15.40 0.11 -2.88
CA GLY A 117 15.96 1.00 -3.89
C GLY A 117 15.23 0.95 -5.22
N ALA A 118 14.26 0.04 -5.39
CA ALA A 118 13.44 -0.03 -6.60
C ALA A 118 12.48 1.15 -6.67
N GLU A 119 12.24 1.65 -7.88
CA GLU A 119 11.20 2.66 -8.09
C GLU A 119 9.82 2.03 -8.09
N ALA A 120 8.87 2.72 -7.47
CA ALA A 120 7.47 2.35 -7.47
C ALA A 120 6.63 3.49 -8.01
N ILE A 121 5.48 3.14 -8.57
CA ILE A 121 4.55 4.11 -9.15
C ILE A 121 3.23 4.00 -8.41
N ALA A 122 2.74 5.12 -7.89
CA ALA A 122 1.43 5.21 -7.28
C ALA A 122 0.52 6.08 -8.13
N ARG A 123 -0.76 5.74 -8.14
CA ARG A 123 -1.81 6.46 -8.84
C ARG A 123 -3.08 6.46 -8.00
N TRP A 124 -4.01 7.30 -8.40
CA TRP A 124 -5.36 7.32 -7.81
C TRP A 124 -6.26 6.39 -8.61
N TYR A 125 -6.73 5.31 -7.98
CA TYR A 125 -7.55 4.29 -8.62
C TYR A 125 -8.99 4.39 -8.18
N SER A 126 -9.92 4.21 -9.12
CA SER A 126 -11.35 4.22 -8.83
C SER A 126 -11.72 3.07 -7.91
N VAL A 127 -12.33 3.38 -6.76
CA VAL A 127 -12.83 2.37 -5.82
C VAL A 127 -13.90 1.51 -6.49
N LYS A 128 -14.74 2.11 -7.33
CA LYS A 128 -15.77 1.36 -8.08
C LYS A 128 -15.16 0.32 -9.00
N GLU A 129 -14.08 0.66 -9.70
CA GLU A 129 -13.39 -0.29 -10.57
C GLU A 129 -12.71 -1.40 -9.78
N CYS A 130 -12.17 -1.09 -8.60
CA CYS A 130 -11.64 -2.12 -7.71
C CYS A 130 -12.74 -3.07 -7.23
N LYS A 131 -13.91 -2.54 -6.86
CA LYS A 131 -15.04 -3.35 -6.41
C LYS A 131 -15.60 -4.24 -7.52
N ARG A 132 -15.56 -3.80 -8.77
CA ARG A 132 -15.98 -4.62 -9.91
C ARG A 132 -14.95 -5.69 -10.27
N GLY A 133 -13.75 -5.63 -9.72
CA GLY A 133 -12.67 -6.54 -10.06
C GLY A 133 -11.86 -6.15 -11.30
N ASP A 134 -12.12 -4.98 -11.87
CA ASP A 134 -11.36 -4.48 -13.04
C ASP A 134 -9.90 -4.18 -12.66
N ILE A 135 -9.69 -3.75 -11.42
CA ILE A 135 -8.36 -3.47 -10.87
C ILE A 135 -8.20 -4.35 -9.62
N PRO A 136 -7.35 -5.40 -9.68
CA PRO A 136 -7.08 -6.21 -8.49
C PRO A 136 -6.46 -5.37 -7.38
N LEU A 137 -7.09 -5.38 -6.21
CA LEU A 137 -6.63 -4.63 -5.03
C LEU A 137 -6.19 -5.59 -3.94
N PHE A 138 -4.98 -5.41 -3.45
CA PHE A 138 -4.42 -6.23 -2.37
C PHE A 138 -4.26 -5.41 -1.09
N PRO A 139 -4.34 -6.03 0.09
CA PRO A 139 -4.59 -7.46 0.33
C PRO A 139 -6.03 -7.87 0.03
N ASP A 140 -6.23 -9.17 -0.14
CA ASP A 140 -7.58 -9.73 -0.33
C ASP A 140 -8.47 -9.33 0.85
N GLY A 141 -9.70 -8.96 0.54
CA GLY A 141 -10.66 -8.50 1.54
C GLY A 141 -10.66 -7.00 1.79
N LEU A 142 -9.61 -6.28 1.37
CA LEU A 142 -9.55 -4.83 1.55
C LEU A 142 -10.69 -4.13 0.83
N VAL A 143 -11.01 -4.57 -0.38
CA VAL A 143 -12.07 -3.96 -1.20
C VAL A 143 -13.42 -3.98 -0.50
N ASP A 144 -13.65 -4.94 0.38
CA ASP A 144 -14.93 -5.10 1.08
C ASP A 144 -15.17 -4.02 2.15
N ILE A 145 -14.14 -3.32 2.56
CA ILE A 145 -14.26 -2.24 3.57
C ILE A 145 -14.22 -0.83 2.97
N LEU A 146 -14.13 -0.73 1.66
CA LEU A 146 -14.08 0.56 0.97
C LEU A 146 -15.45 1.08 0.59
#